data_c58b1c7cc12cab0940364f371b5e84b7
#
_entry.id   c58b1c7cc12cab0940364f371b5e84b7
#
_cell.length_a   1.000
_cell.length_b   1.000
_cell.length_c   1.000
_cell.angle_alpha   90.00
_cell.angle_beta   90.00
_cell.angle_gamma   90.00
#
_symmetry.space_group_name_H-M   'P 1'
#
loop_
_entity.id
_entity.type
_entity.pdbx_description
1 polymer ?
#
loop_
_entity_poly.entity_id
_entity_poly.type
_entity_poly.pdbx_seq_one_letter_code
_entity_poly.pdbx_strand_id
1 'polypeptide(L)'
;MKGLLLKDWYQVKTNMRMMYLTVLAVLAIWILSTSGDSGFAVDYSAVFLGIMPAYLLSYDHASGWTEYSFALPLSKELQVAEKYLVGLFCAAAAVVIGGLFITVISLRTGTTPDKDALSLLAGSVCAILLINGIMLPLYYRFGAEKARMLYMLMFAGMGAALGGGTVLMLSLIHISEPTRPLYI
;
A
#
# COMPACT_ATOMS: atom_id res chain seq x y z
N MET A 1 9.28 18.81 15.05
CA MET A 1 9.27 17.93 13.89
C MET A 1 10.45 16.95 13.85
N LYS A 2 11.72 17.37 13.91
CA LYS A 2 12.86 16.43 13.82
C LYS A 2 12.82 15.30 14.85
N GLY A 3 12.47 15.58 16.11
CA GLY A 3 12.40 14.55 17.17
C GLY A 3 11.28 13.53 16.95
N LEU A 4 10.12 13.95 16.42
CA LEU A 4 8.99 13.07 16.11
C LEU A 4 9.36 12.11 14.95
N LEU A 5 9.91 12.64 13.86
CA LEU A 5 10.38 11.83 12.74
C LEU A 5 11.50 10.86 13.15
N LEU A 6 12.39 11.30 14.04
CA LEU A 6 13.44 10.43 14.57
C LEU A 6 12.86 9.28 15.40
N LYS A 7 11.85 9.58 16.22
CA LYS A 7 11.09 8.55 16.96
C LYS A 7 10.49 7.52 16.02
N ASP A 8 9.76 7.97 14.98
CA ASP A 8 9.14 7.07 14.00
C ASP A 8 10.19 6.24 13.25
N TRP A 9 11.33 6.83 12.92
CA TRP A 9 12.44 6.11 12.31
C TRP A 9 12.98 4.98 13.22
N TYR A 10 13.20 5.27 14.50
CA TYR A 10 13.62 4.23 15.45
C TYR A 10 12.56 3.16 15.64
N GLN A 11 11.29 3.54 15.64
CA GLN A 11 10.17 2.62 15.76
C GLN A 11 10.09 1.68 14.56
N VAL A 12 10.26 2.20 13.34
CA VAL A 12 10.37 1.41 12.12
C VAL A 12 11.55 0.44 12.21
N LYS A 13 12.72 0.94 12.58
CA LYS A 13 13.94 0.13 12.64
C LYS A 13 13.85 -1.01 13.66
N THR A 14 13.20 -0.79 14.79
CA THR A 14 13.19 -1.77 15.89
C THR A 14 12.01 -2.72 15.78
N ASN A 15 10.80 -2.19 15.55
CA ASN A 15 9.57 -2.97 15.67
C ASN A 15 9.08 -3.54 14.35
N MET A 16 9.44 -2.93 13.22
CA MET A 16 9.01 -3.38 11.90
C MET A 16 10.02 -4.27 11.19
N ARG A 17 11.10 -4.67 11.88
CA ARG A 17 12.17 -5.48 11.28
C ARG A 17 11.65 -6.75 10.60
N MET A 18 10.76 -7.48 11.26
CA MET A 18 10.19 -8.70 10.68
C MET A 18 9.30 -8.40 9.47
N MET A 19 8.61 -7.28 9.50
CA MET A 19 7.68 -6.85 8.47
C MET A 19 8.40 -6.55 7.15
N TYR A 20 9.50 -5.79 7.14
CA TYR A 20 10.23 -5.59 5.89
C TYR A 20 11.08 -6.78 5.48
N LEU A 21 11.48 -7.65 6.40
CA LEU A 21 12.12 -8.92 6.02
C LEU A 21 11.15 -9.82 5.26
N THR A 22 9.87 -9.91 5.66
CA THR A 22 8.84 -10.64 4.90
C THR A 22 8.58 -10.02 3.54
N VAL A 23 8.52 -8.70 3.45
CA VAL A 23 8.34 -8.01 2.16
C VAL A 23 9.52 -8.27 1.23
N LEU A 24 10.74 -8.12 1.73
CA LEU A 24 11.95 -8.41 0.95
C LEU A 24 12.00 -9.88 0.50
N ALA A 25 11.59 -10.82 1.36
CA ALA A 25 11.53 -12.24 1.02
C ALA A 25 10.51 -12.51 -0.10
N VAL A 26 9.30 -11.95 0.02
CA VAL A 26 8.25 -12.09 -1.01
C VAL A 26 8.72 -11.49 -2.35
N LEU A 27 9.30 -10.30 -2.32
CA LEU A 27 9.82 -9.65 -3.52
C LEU A 27 11.01 -10.42 -4.13
N ALA A 28 11.90 -10.98 -3.30
CA ALA A 28 13.00 -11.80 -3.78
C ALA A 28 12.50 -13.09 -4.44
N ILE A 29 11.54 -13.78 -3.81
CA ILE A 29 10.90 -14.99 -4.39
C ILE A 29 10.24 -14.61 -5.72
N TRP A 30 9.53 -13.48 -5.77
CA TRP A 30 8.88 -13.02 -6.99
C TRP A 30 9.88 -12.76 -8.12
N ILE A 31 10.98 -12.06 -7.85
CA ILE A 31 12.05 -11.82 -8.83
C ILE A 31 12.65 -13.14 -9.35
N LEU A 32 12.78 -14.14 -8.48
CA LEU A 32 13.39 -15.44 -8.85
C LEU A 32 12.42 -16.32 -9.64
N SER A 33 11.11 -16.24 -9.35
CA SER A 33 10.11 -17.16 -9.89
C SER A 33 9.48 -16.70 -11.20
N THR A 34 9.58 -15.41 -11.55
CA THR A 34 8.68 -14.86 -12.57
C THR A 34 9.24 -14.71 -13.96
N SER A 35 8.33 -14.89 -14.87
CA SER A 35 8.33 -14.63 -16.29
C SER A 35 8.26 -13.15 -16.71
N GLY A 36 8.61 -12.19 -15.83
CA GLY A 36 8.83 -10.80 -16.25
C GLY A 36 7.73 -9.77 -15.94
N ASP A 37 6.71 -10.10 -15.14
CA ASP A 37 5.71 -9.11 -14.74
C ASP A 37 6.20 -8.26 -13.55
N SER A 38 6.36 -6.95 -13.77
CA SER A 38 6.75 -5.99 -12.74
C SER A 38 5.55 -5.46 -11.93
N GLY A 39 4.33 -5.61 -12.44
CA GLY A 39 3.13 -5.01 -11.86
C GLY A 39 2.89 -5.46 -10.42
N PHE A 40 2.92 -6.76 -10.18
CA PHE A 40 2.71 -7.30 -8.84
C PHE A 40 3.72 -6.74 -7.81
N ALA A 41 4.99 -6.66 -8.16
CA ALA A 41 6.02 -6.18 -7.25
C ALA A 41 5.83 -4.69 -6.90
N VAL A 42 5.45 -3.88 -7.89
CA VAL A 42 5.14 -2.46 -7.71
C VAL A 42 3.90 -2.29 -6.81
N ASP A 43 2.81 -2.98 -7.13
CA ASP A 43 1.55 -2.87 -6.38
C ASP A 43 1.70 -3.39 -4.94
N TYR A 44 2.37 -4.53 -4.76
CA TYR A 44 2.63 -5.09 -3.44
C TYR A 44 3.45 -4.14 -2.57
N SER A 45 4.52 -3.56 -3.12
CA SER A 45 5.34 -2.59 -2.40
C SER A 45 4.57 -1.31 -2.06
N ALA A 46 3.69 -0.86 -2.97
CA ALA A 46 2.85 0.31 -2.76
C ALA A 46 1.83 0.13 -1.64
N VAL A 47 1.10 -0.97 -1.65
CA VAL A 47 0.13 -1.29 -0.58
C VAL A 47 0.84 -1.37 0.77
N PHE A 48 1.99 -2.04 0.81
CA PHE A 48 2.77 -2.18 2.02
C PHE A 48 3.25 -0.84 2.58
N LEU A 49 3.84 0.01 1.75
CA LEU A 49 4.28 1.35 2.13
C LEU A 49 3.12 2.28 2.46
N GLY A 50 1.98 2.11 1.78
CA GLY A 50 0.77 2.88 2.04
C GLY A 50 0.17 2.64 3.43
N ILE A 51 0.28 1.43 3.96
CA ILE A 51 -0.24 1.07 5.30
C ILE A 51 0.70 1.52 6.42
N MET A 52 1.96 1.79 6.12
CA MET A 52 3.00 2.04 7.13
C MET A 52 2.69 3.20 8.10
N PRO A 53 2.20 4.38 7.69
CA PRO A 53 1.84 5.46 8.62
C PRO A 53 0.72 5.08 9.58
N ALA A 54 -0.28 4.33 9.10
CA ALA A 54 -1.36 3.84 9.94
C ALA A 54 -0.88 2.81 10.97
N TYR A 55 0.09 1.98 10.59
CA TYR A 55 0.72 1.02 11.49
C TYR A 55 1.54 1.72 12.58
N LEU A 56 2.31 2.76 12.23
CA LEU A 56 3.03 3.58 13.20
C LEU A 56 2.08 4.24 14.20
N LEU A 57 0.96 4.77 13.73
CA LEU A 57 -0.05 5.38 14.60
C LEU A 57 -0.70 4.36 15.54
N SER A 58 -0.97 3.15 15.04
CA SER A 58 -1.46 2.03 15.85
C SER A 58 -0.47 1.63 16.95
N TYR A 59 0.81 1.66 16.62
CA TYR A 59 1.89 1.37 17.57
C TYR A 59 2.06 2.47 18.61
N ASP A 60 1.95 3.73 18.21
CA ASP A 60 1.95 4.89 19.12
C ASP A 60 0.83 4.77 20.15
N HIS A 61 -0.34 4.31 19.75
CA HIS A 61 -1.44 4.06 20.67
C HIS A 61 -1.16 2.90 21.62
N ALA A 62 -0.67 1.77 21.10
CA ALA A 62 -0.37 0.59 21.91
C ALA A 62 0.77 0.80 22.91
N SER A 63 1.73 1.68 22.61
CA SER A 63 2.86 2.00 23.48
C SER A 63 2.56 3.09 24.52
N GLY A 64 1.35 3.67 24.54
CA GLY A 64 1.00 4.79 25.42
C GLY A 64 1.63 6.13 24.98
N TRP A 65 2.28 6.17 23.81
CA TRP A 65 2.87 7.41 23.28
C TRP A 65 1.83 8.51 23.09
N THR A 66 0.64 8.14 22.65
CA THR A 66 -0.45 9.11 22.41
C THR A 66 -0.79 9.87 23.68
N GLU A 67 -0.89 9.20 24.83
CA GLU A 67 -1.18 9.80 26.12
C GLU A 67 0.00 10.66 26.60
N TYR A 68 1.21 10.13 26.47
CA TYR A 68 2.44 10.87 26.84
C TYR A 68 2.62 12.14 25.99
N SER A 69 2.27 12.09 24.72
CA SER A 69 2.41 13.23 23.79
C SER A 69 1.56 14.44 24.20
N PHE A 70 0.43 14.23 24.92
CA PHE A 70 -0.39 15.32 25.45
C PHE A 70 0.28 16.07 26.60
N ALA A 71 1.23 15.45 27.30
CA ALA A 71 2.02 16.10 28.35
C ALA A 71 3.18 16.95 27.80
N LEU A 72 3.50 16.78 26.51
CA LEU A 72 4.56 17.53 25.84
C LEU A 72 4.01 18.85 25.24
N PRO A 73 4.83 19.90 25.15
CA PRO A 73 4.45 21.17 24.52
C PRO A 73 4.42 21.03 22.98
N LEU A 74 3.68 20.05 22.47
CA LEU A 74 3.52 19.75 21.05
C LEU A 74 2.09 20.06 20.61
N SER A 75 1.94 20.84 19.53
CA SER A 75 0.61 21.07 18.96
C SER A 75 0.09 19.79 18.29
N LYS A 76 -1.22 19.57 18.40
CA LYS A 76 -1.90 18.42 17.76
C LYS A 76 -1.71 18.43 16.24
N GLU A 77 -1.72 19.62 15.64
CA GLU A 77 -1.49 19.83 14.21
C GLU A 77 -0.11 19.32 13.77
N LEU A 78 0.90 19.52 14.60
CA LEU A 78 2.26 19.06 14.33
C LEU A 78 2.37 17.54 14.34
N GLN A 79 1.65 16.87 15.24
CA GLN A 79 1.60 15.41 15.34
C GLN A 79 0.89 14.79 14.12
N VAL A 80 -0.21 15.42 13.69
CA VAL A 80 -0.93 14.99 12.49
C VAL A 80 -0.08 15.22 11.24
N ALA A 81 0.53 16.40 11.10
CA ALA A 81 1.38 16.75 9.97
C ALA A 81 2.59 15.80 9.83
N GLU A 82 3.15 15.35 10.95
CA GLU A 82 4.23 14.35 10.95
C GLU A 82 3.79 13.06 10.25
N LYS A 83 2.62 12.51 10.56
CA LYS A 83 2.15 11.25 9.97
C LYS A 83 1.88 11.39 8.46
N TYR A 84 1.37 12.54 8.02
CA TYR A 84 1.25 12.83 6.59
C TYR A 84 2.61 12.95 5.90
N LEU A 85 3.60 13.55 6.56
CA LEU A 85 4.97 13.60 6.05
C LEU A 85 5.57 12.18 5.91
N VAL A 86 5.37 11.31 6.89
CA VAL A 86 5.79 9.90 6.78
C VAL A 86 5.10 9.24 5.59
N GLY A 87 3.80 9.47 5.37
CA GLY A 87 3.08 8.99 4.19
C GLY A 87 3.68 9.47 2.88
N LEU A 88 4.10 10.73 2.81
CA LEU A 88 4.79 11.28 1.64
C LEU A 88 6.17 10.64 1.42
N PHE A 89 6.94 10.39 2.49
CA PHE A 89 8.19 9.64 2.38
C PHE A 89 7.98 8.21 1.91
N CYS A 90 6.90 7.56 2.36
CA CYS A 90 6.53 6.23 1.88
C CYS A 90 6.17 6.25 0.38
N ALA A 91 5.46 7.27 -0.10
CA ALA A 91 5.17 7.43 -1.51
C ALA A 91 6.44 7.64 -2.35
N ALA A 92 7.37 8.47 -1.88
CA ALA A 92 8.67 8.65 -2.53
C ALA A 92 9.50 7.35 -2.54
N ALA A 93 9.50 6.59 -1.44
CA ALA A 93 10.15 5.29 -1.36
C ALA A 93 9.54 4.27 -2.34
N ALA A 94 8.21 4.29 -2.52
CA ALA A 94 7.52 3.42 -3.48
C ALA A 94 7.96 3.70 -4.92
N VAL A 95 8.15 4.96 -5.30
CA VAL A 95 8.68 5.34 -6.63
C VAL A 95 10.09 4.80 -6.82
N VAL A 96 10.94 4.93 -5.82
CA VAL A 96 12.32 4.43 -5.89
C VAL A 96 12.35 2.90 -5.98
N ILE A 97 11.62 2.22 -5.09
CA ILE A 97 11.58 0.76 -5.05
C ILE A 97 10.92 0.20 -6.32
N GLY A 98 9.77 0.73 -6.72
CA GLY A 98 9.07 0.32 -7.93
C GLY A 98 9.89 0.56 -9.19
N GLY A 99 10.55 1.71 -9.30
CA GLY A 99 11.47 2.03 -10.39
C GLY A 99 12.67 1.07 -10.46
N LEU A 100 13.24 0.69 -9.31
CA LEU A 100 14.29 -0.32 -9.24
C LEU A 100 13.79 -1.69 -9.72
N PHE A 101 12.58 -2.10 -9.33
CA PHE A 101 12.00 -3.36 -9.80
C PHE A 101 11.78 -3.37 -11.32
N ILE A 102 11.19 -2.32 -11.86
CA ILE A 102 11.00 -2.17 -13.30
C ILE A 102 12.33 -2.24 -14.05
N THR A 103 13.36 -1.55 -13.56
CA THR A 103 14.68 -1.57 -14.21
C THR A 103 15.35 -2.95 -14.14
N VAL A 104 15.28 -3.63 -12.99
CA VAL A 104 15.85 -4.98 -12.83
C VAL A 104 15.17 -5.99 -13.75
N ILE A 105 13.83 -5.93 -13.84
CA ILE A 105 13.06 -6.84 -14.70
C ILE A 105 13.35 -6.54 -16.17
N SER A 106 13.38 -5.27 -16.58
CA SER A 106 13.70 -4.89 -17.96
C SER A 106 15.10 -5.35 -18.38
N LEU A 107 16.09 -5.26 -17.49
CA LEU A 107 17.44 -5.75 -17.76
C LEU A 107 17.49 -7.28 -17.92
N ARG A 108 16.66 -8.01 -17.17
CA ARG A 108 16.57 -9.48 -17.26
C ARG A 108 15.86 -9.96 -18.53
N THR A 109 14.80 -9.27 -18.91
CA THR A 109 13.96 -9.65 -20.06
C THR A 109 14.44 -9.06 -21.39
N GLY A 110 15.38 -8.11 -21.33
CA GLY A 110 15.84 -7.36 -22.51
C GLY A 110 14.78 -6.41 -23.09
N THR A 111 13.71 -6.15 -22.34
CA THR A 111 12.63 -5.25 -22.76
C THR A 111 12.88 -3.82 -22.25
N THR A 112 12.54 -2.83 -23.04
CA THR A 112 12.55 -1.43 -22.56
C THR A 112 11.32 -1.17 -21.70
N PRO A 113 11.44 -0.37 -20.60
CA PRO A 113 10.28 0.02 -19.81
C PRO A 113 9.23 0.70 -20.69
N ASP A 114 8.02 0.17 -20.70
CA ASP A 114 6.93 0.69 -21.50
C ASP A 114 6.18 1.80 -20.73
N LYS A 115 5.32 2.55 -21.43
CA LYS A 115 4.44 3.59 -20.87
C LYS A 115 3.56 3.03 -19.74
N ASP A 116 3.24 1.74 -19.80
CA ASP A 116 2.47 1.03 -18.77
C ASP A 116 3.24 0.96 -17.44
N ALA A 117 4.55 0.82 -17.46
CA ALA A 117 5.38 0.84 -16.26
C ALA A 117 5.34 2.21 -15.54
N LEU A 118 5.31 3.31 -16.31
CA LEU A 118 5.17 4.65 -15.74
C LEU A 118 3.77 4.88 -15.16
N SER A 119 2.73 4.37 -15.83
CA SER A 119 1.35 4.45 -15.32
C SER A 119 1.17 3.64 -14.04
N LEU A 120 1.80 2.49 -13.89
CA LEU A 120 1.83 1.70 -12.66
C LEU A 120 2.49 2.47 -11.51
N LEU A 121 3.63 3.11 -11.74
CA LEU A 121 4.28 3.95 -10.71
C LEU A 121 3.40 5.14 -10.30
N ALA A 122 2.78 5.82 -11.24
CA ALA A 122 1.87 6.92 -10.94
C ALA A 122 0.64 6.42 -10.17
N GLY A 123 0.06 5.29 -10.57
CA GLY A 123 -1.05 4.64 -9.88
C GLY A 123 -0.70 4.23 -8.45
N SER A 124 0.50 3.69 -8.23
CA SER A 124 0.97 3.30 -6.89
C SER A 124 1.10 4.50 -5.95
N VAL A 125 1.62 5.63 -6.43
CA VAL A 125 1.69 6.87 -5.65
C VAL A 125 0.29 7.39 -5.29
N CYS A 126 -0.62 7.43 -6.28
CA CYS A 126 -2.01 7.81 -6.04
C CYS A 126 -2.69 6.89 -5.00
N ALA A 127 -2.47 5.57 -5.10
CA ALA A 127 -3.01 4.61 -4.14
C ALA A 127 -2.49 4.87 -2.72
N ILE A 128 -1.18 5.09 -2.54
CA ILE A 128 -0.57 5.41 -1.24
C ILE A 128 -1.18 6.68 -0.66
N LEU A 129 -1.30 7.75 -1.45
CA LEU A 129 -1.86 9.02 -1.00
C LEU A 129 -3.34 8.89 -0.63
N LEU A 130 -4.12 8.14 -1.40
CA LEU A 130 -5.53 7.86 -1.09
C LEU A 130 -5.67 7.03 0.19
N ILE A 131 -4.88 5.96 0.34
CA ILE A 131 -4.88 5.14 1.55
C ILE A 131 -4.58 6.01 2.77
N ASN A 132 -3.53 6.82 2.74
CA ASN A 132 -3.17 7.70 3.85
C ASN A 132 -4.22 8.80 4.08
N GLY A 133 -4.78 9.38 3.01
CA GLY A 133 -5.83 10.40 3.09
C GLY A 133 -7.10 9.91 3.77
N ILE A 134 -7.43 8.64 3.63
CA ILE A 134 -8.61 8.03 4.27
C ILE A 134 -8.26 7.47 5.65
N MET A 135 -7.14 6.77 5.77
CA MET A 135 -6.73 6.05 6.98
C MET A 135 -6.42 6.97 8.14
N LEU A 136 -5.60 8.00 7.93
CA LEU A 136 -5.16 8.86 9.01
C LEU A 136 -6.33 9.60 9.67
N PRO A 137 -7.30 10.22 8.95
CA PRO A 137 -8.46 10.82 9.56
C PRO A 137 -9.33 9.81 10.33
N LEU A 138 -9.48 8.59 9.81
CA LEU A 138 -10.24 7.54 10.49
C LEU A 138 -9.60 7.15 11.82
N TYR A 139 -8.27 7.02 11.85
CA TYR A 139 -7.53 6.73 13.07
C TYR A 139 -7.69 7.84 14.12
N TYR A 140 -7.55 9.09 13.73
CA TYR A 140 -7.71 10.22 14.64
C TYR A 140 -9.12 10.40 15.15
N ARG A 141 -10.14 10.04 14.35
CA ARG A 141 -11.55 10.20 14.72
C ARG A 141 -12.10 9.04 15.53
N PHE A 142 -11.76 7.82 15.20
CA PHE A 142 -12.38 6.61 15.76
C PHE A 142 -11.46 5.79 16.66
N GLY A 143 -10.18 6.13 16.73
CA GLY A 143 -9.17 5.38 17.46
C GLY A 143 -8.69 4.15 16.68
N ALA A 144 -7.60 3.53 17.18
CA ALA A 144 -6.87 2.48 16.47
C ALA A 144 -7.71 1.22 16.16
N GLU A 145 -8.52 0.74 17.13
CA GLU A 145 -9.28 -0.51 16.95
C GLU A 145 -10.41 -0.36 15.92
N LYS A 146 -11.21 0.69 16.05
CA LYS A 146 -12.34 0.92 15.13
C LYS A 146 -11.85 1.28 13.73
N ALA A 147 -10.78 2.05 13.62
CA ALA A 147 -10.18 2.37 12.33
C ALA A 147 -9.67 1.12 11.62
N ARG A 148 -9.06 0.16 12.34
CA ARG A 148 -8.63 -1.11 11.77
C ARG A 148 -9.80 -1.93 11.24
N MET A 149 -10.91 -2.02 11.98
CA MET A 149 -12.11 -2.72 11.52
C MET A 149 -12.72 -2.07 10.27
N LEU A 150 -12.84 -0.74 10.25
CA LEU A 150 -13.33 0.00 9.09
C LEU A 150 -12.43 -0.20 7.86
N TYR A 151 -11.14 -0.23 8.06
CA TYR A 151 -10.16 -0.52 7.03
C TYR A 151 -10.34 -1.92 6.44
N MET A 152 -10.44 -2.94 7.28
CA MET A 152 -10.67 -4.31 6.82
C MET A 152 -11.99 -4.41 6.03
N LEU A 153 -13.06 -3.74 6.50
CA LEU A 153 -14.33 -3.69 5.80
C LEU A 153 -14.24 -2.99 4.44
N MET A 154 -13.51 -1.87 4.36
CA MET A 154 -13.29 -1.17 3.10
C MET A 154 -12.54 -2.03 2.08
N PHE A 155 -11.45 -2.70 2.50
CA PHE A 155 -10.68 -3.57 1.60
C PHE A 155 -11.47 -4.81 1.19
N ALA A 156 -12.19 -5.43 2.12
CA ALA A 156 -13.08 -6.55 1.82
C ALA A 156 -14.20 -6.14 0.85
N GLY A 157 -14.83 -4.97 1.08
CA GLY A 157 -15.86 -4.44 0.19
C GLY A 157 -15.33 -4.11 -1.21
N MET A 158 -14.15 -3.52 -1.30
CA MET A 158 -13.50 -3.22 -2.57
C MET A 158 -13.09 -4.49 -3.31
N GLY A 159 -12.54 -5.48 -2.60
CA GLY A 159 -12.22 -6.79 -3.18
C GLY A 159 -13.46 -7.52 -3.66
N ALA A 160 -14.56 -7.50 -2.90
CA ALA A 160 -15.82 -8.09 -3.31
C ALA A 160 -16.45 -7.38 -4.53
N ALA A 161 -16.36 -6.04 -4.58
CA ALA A 161 -16.86 -5.28 -5.71
C ALA A 161 -16.07 -5.55 -7.00
N LEU A 162 -14.74 -5.59 -6.92
CA LEU A 162 -13.87 -5.89 -8.05
C LEU A 162 -14.02 -7.36 -8.49
N GLY A 163 -13.98 -8.31 -7.55
CA GLY A 163 -14.15 -9.74 -7.85
C GLY A 163 -15.56 -10.08 -8.34
N GLY A 164 -16.59 -9.53 -7.69
CA GLY A 164 -17.98 -9.71 -8.12
C GLY A 164 -18.27 -9.08 -9.48
N GLY A 165 -17.69 -7.93 -9.77
CA GLY A 165 -17.80 -7.26 -11.06
C GLY A 165 -17.22 -8.09 -12.21
N THR A 166 -16.07 -8.71 -12.01
CA THR A 166 -15.47 -9.62 -13.03
C THR A 166 -16.30 -10.86 -13.27
N VAL A 167 -16.85 -11.46 -12.22
CA VAL A 167 -17.73 -12.65 -12.36
C VAL A 167 -19.03 -12.30 -13.09
N LEU A 168 -19.64 -11.16 -12.80
CA LEU A 168 -20.82 -10.67 -13.50
C LEU A 168 -20.54 -10.39 -14.98
N MET A 169 -19.41 -9.74 -15.29
CA MET A 169 -18.99 -9.49 -16.68
C MET A 169 -18.78 -10.80 -17.44
N LEU A 170 -18.11 -11.78 -16.85
CA LEU A 170 -17.90 -13.09 -17.47
C LEU A 170 -19.23 -13.83 -17.70
N SER A 171 -20.17 -13.76 -16.75
CA SER A 171 -21.49 -14.38 -16.91
C SER A 171 -22.31 -13.71 -18.02
N LEU A 172 -22.25 -12.39 -18.15
CA LEU A 172 -22.91 -11.66 -19.24
C LEU A 172 -22.31 -11.99 -20.60
N ILE A 173 -20.99 -12.17 -20.70
CA ILE A 173 -20.32 -12.60 -21.94
C ILE A 173 -20.80 -14.00 -22.35
N HIS A 174 -20.91 -14.93 -21.41
CA HIS A 174 -21.44 -16.29 -21.70
C HIS A 174 -22.90 -16.30 -22.13
N ILE A 175 -23.72 -15.37 -21.63
CA ILE A 175 -25.14 -15.26 -22.03
C ILE A 175 -25.26 -14.61 -23.42
N SER A 176 -24.32 -13.75 -23.80
CA SER A 176 -24.33 -13.03 -25.09
C SER A 176 -23.70 -13.80 -26.23
N GLU A 177 -23.04 -14.97 -26.01
CA GLU A 177 -22.63 -15.84 -27.09
C GLU A 177 -23.85 -16.56 -27.63
N PRO A 178 -24.36 -16.20 -28.83
CA PRO A 178 -25.41 -16.99 -29.47
C PRO A 178 -24.86 -18.37 -29.77
N THR A 179 -25.50 -19.40 -29.22
CA THR A 179 -25.27 -20.78 -29.62
C THR A 179 -25.37 -20.83 -31.15
N ARG A 180 -24.23 -20.93 -31.85
CA ARG A 180 -24.23 -21.22 -33.26
C ARG A 180 -24.86 -22.60 -33.43
N PRO A 181 -26.00 -22.73 -34.12
CA PRO A 181 -26.51 -24.03 -34.43
C PRO A 181 -25.49 -24.73 -35.35
N LEU A 182 -25.01 -25.88 -34.89
CA LEU A 182 -24.27 -26.84 -35.72
C LEU A 182 -25.25 -27.30 -36.82
N TYR A 183 -25.19 -26.67 -37.97
CA TYR A 183 -25.77 -27.29 -39.18
C TYR A 183 -24.83 -28.39 -39.62
N ILE A 184 -25.32 -29.62 -39.52
CA ILE A 184 -24.81 -30.80 -40.16
C ILE A 184 -25.07 -30.71 -41.66
#